data_3110972a5d756872edbfb10e16c66182
#
_entry.id   3110972a5d756872edbfb10e16c66182
#
_cell.length_a   1.000
_cell.length_b   1.000
_cell.length_c   1.000
_cell.angle_alpha   90.00
_cell.angle_beta   90.00
_cell.angle_gamma   90.00
#
_symmetry.space_group_name_H-M   'P 1'
#
loop_
_entity.id
_entity.type
_entity.pdbx_description
1 polymer ?
#
loop_
_entity_poly.entity_id
_entity_poly.type
_entity_poly.pdbx_seq_one_letter_code
_entity_poly.pdbx_strand_id
1 'polypeptide(L)'
;YIIGAELEGIIGSLINPAHRTQGWHSTGTVGVIGAAAAIGALRGLHGESLAQLLSLAATQSAGMFFQSGTDGKPLHAGLAARNGVWAYELLQHTSLQTSTKPFDPERGWFKTIGNITVTSNDIASRWLAPGQLIDPGLWMKVHPYCSAAICGAEAAETVAHRIYTSSSYVSKHYNVSPDAEEQDQCRLCATPDFSFWEDIDRVTVHFPPGADAALRYTTPSTGREGQFSIEYIVYQVLAYGAVQDELFKIDIIDQEVRDCMSRIERVYDLPKVSQSERITK
;
A
#
# COMPACT_ATOMS: atom_id res chain seq x y z
N TYR A 1 12.90 8.69 13.52
CA TYR A 1 12.02 8.41 12.39
C TYR A 1 12.77 8.53 11.05
N ILE A 2 13.35 9.71 10.73
CA ILE A 2 14.03 9.97 9.45
C ILE A 2 15.07 8.91 9.13
N ILE A 3 15.96 8.59 10.06
CA ILE A 3 17.04 7.60 9.87
C ILE A 3 16.49 6.21 9.51
N GLY A 4 15.43 5.77 10.20
CA GLY A 4 14.80 4.48 9.90
C GLY A 4 14.17 4.45 8.52
N ALA A 5 13.36 5.47 8.19
CA ALA A 5 12.68 5.59 6.91
C ALA A 5 13.67 5.74 5.73
N GLU A 6 14.77 6.48 5.94
CA GLU A 6 15.85 6.62 4.96
C GLU A 6 16.48 5.26 4.63
N LEU A 7 16.87 4.51 5.66
CA LEU A 7 17.46 3.19 5.45
C LEU A 7 16.48 2.20 4.80
N GLU A 8 15.21 2.21 5.23
CA GLU A 8 14.16 1.38 4.62
C GLU A 8 13.96 1.69 3.13
N GLY A 9 13.92 2.98 2.78
CA GLY A 9 13.75 3.42 1.40
C GLY A 9 14.92 2.98 0.52
N ILE A 10 16.15 3.17 0.98
CA ILE A 10 17.37 2.75 0.26
C ILE A 10 17.37 1.23 0.09
N ILE A 11 17.19 0.47 1.17
CA ILE A 11 17.15 -1.01 1.10
C ILE A 11 16.04 -1.46 0.15
N GLY A 12 14.83 -0.90 0.32
CA GLY A 12 13.68 -1.23 -0.52
C GLY A 12 13.93 -0.98 -2.00
N SER A 13 14.61 0.11 -2.35
CA SER A 13 14.96 0.43 -3.75
C SER A 13 15.97 -0.54 -4.35
N LEU A 14 16.86 -1.09 -3.54
CA LEU A 14 17.89 -2.03 -3.99
C LEU A 14 17.35 -3.44 -4.21
N ILE A 15 16.41 -3.92 -3.39
CA ILE A 15 15.93 -5.31 -3.45
C ILE A 15 14.69 -5.52 -4.33
N ASN A 16 13.90 -4.48 -4.56
CA ASN A 16 12.69 -4.61 -5.37
C ASN A 16 12.97 -4.38 -6.87
N PRO A 17 12.25 -5.03 -7.78
CA PRO A 17 11.03 -5.83 -7.57
C PRO A 17 11.28 -7.31 -7.20
N ALA A 18 12.52 -7.81 -7.29
CA ALA A 18 12.83 -9.23 -7.13
C ALA A 18 12.35 -9.79 -5.79
N HIS A 19 12.60 -9.09 -4.70
CA HIS A 19 12.17 -9.44 -3.35
C HIS A 19 10.65 -9.66 -3.26
N ARG A 20 9.86 -8.74 -3.81
CA ARG A 20 8.41 -8.86 -3.84
C ARG A 20 7.95 -10.03 -4.74
N THR A 21 8.61 -10.23 -5.87
CA THR A 21 8.30 -11.33 -6.81
C THR A 21 8.55 -12.69 -6.17
N GLN A 22 9.52 -12.80 -5.26
CA GLN A 22 9.77 -14.00 -4.47
C GLN A 22 8.72 -14.24 -3.38
N GLY A 23 7.80 -13.33 -3.15
CA GLY A 23 6.70 -13.47 -2.20
C GLY A 23 6.95 -12.81 -0.84
N TRP A 24 8.01 -12.04 -0.67
CA TRP A 24 8.26 -11.29 0.55
C TRP A 24 7.41 -10.03 0.66
N HIS A 25 7.08 -9.64 1.89
CA HIS A 25 6.45 -8.36 2.22
C HIS A 25 7.47 -7.41 2.83
N SER A 26 7.91 -6.41 2.06
CA SER A 26 9.00 -5.48 2.45
C SER A 26 8.75 -4.80 3.79
N THR A 27 7.51 -4.50 4.15
CA THR A 27 7.16 -3.93 5.47
C THR A 27 7.68 -4.79 6.63
N GLY A 28 7.55 -6.12 6.54
CA GLY A 28 8.04 -7.02 7.58
C GLY A 28 9.53 -7.26 7.52
N THR A 29 10.09 -7.43 6.31
CA THR A 29 11.49 -7.81 6.13
C THR A 29 12.45 -6.62 6.26
N VAL A 30 12.10 -5.46 5.69
CA VAL A 30 12.95 -4.25 5.73
C VAL A 30 12.64 -3.41 6.97
N GLY A 31 11.36 -3.33 7.36
CA GLY A 31 10.92 -2.51 8.48
C GLY A 31 11.60 -2.84 9.81
N VAL A 32 11.97 -4.10 10.04
CA VAL A 32 12.71 -4.47 11.26
C VAL A 32 14.11 -3.84 11.30
N ILE A 33 14.77 -3.73 10.15
CA ILE A 33 16.09 -3.09 10.01
C ILE A 33 15.96 -1.58 10.21
N GLY A 34 14.91 -0.96 9.60
CA GLY A 34 14.62 0.46 9.78
C GLY A 34 14.29 0.81 11.24
N ALA A 35 13.47 0.00 11.90
CA ALA A 35 13.16 0.19 13.32
C ALA A 35 14.42 0.09 14.20
N ALA A 36 15.30 -0.88 13.93
CA ALA A 36 16.57 -1.02 14.62
C ALA A 36 17.52 0.17 14.38
N ALA A 37 17.60 0.64 13.14
CA ALA A 37 18.38 1.84 12.81
C ALA A 37 17.85 3.09 13.52
N ALA A 38 16.52 3.25 13.57
CA ALA A 38 15.89 4.37 14.27
C ALA A 38 16.19 4.39 15.76
N ILE A 39 16.07 3.23 16.46
CA ILE A 39 16.38 3.17 17.90
C ILE A 39 17.87 3.27 18.14
N GLY A 40 18.73 2.67 17.28
CA GLY A 40 20.17 2.83 17.36
C GLY A 40 20.60 4.29 17.28
N ALA A 41 20.09 5.04 16.31
CA ALA A 41 20.34 6.47 16.18
C ALA A 41 19.82 7.26 17.39
N LEU A 42 18.61 6.98 17.87
CA LEU A 42 18.03 7.62 19.06
C LEU A 42 18.88 7.40 20.32
N ARG A 43 19.54 6.26 20.43
CA ARG A 43 20.39 5.86 21.54
C ARG A 43 21.87 6.19 21.33
N GLY A 44 22.23 6.82 20.22
CA GLY A 44 23.61 7.22 19.89
C GLY A 44 24.54 6.04 19.58
N LEU A 45 23.99 4.88 19.17
CA LEU A 45 24.81 3.74 18.78
C LEU A 45 25.51 4.01 17.45
N HIS A 46 26.76 3.59 17.36
CA HIS A 46 27.60 3.74 16.16
C HIS A 46 28.63 2.61 16.07
N GLY A 47 29.28 2.50 14.90
CA GLY A 47 30.33 1.50 14.67
C GLY A 47 29.85 0.07 14.97
N GLU A 48 30.58 -0.64 15.80
CA GLU A 48 30.33 -2.04 16.10
C GLU A 48 29.02 -2.27 16.82
N SER A 49 28.66 -1.42 17.79
CA SER A 49 27.39 -1.56 18.52
C SER A 49 26.15 -1.40 17.64
N LEU A 50 26.19 -0.48 16.67
CA LEU A 50 25.14 -0.35 15.68
C LEU A 50 25.11 -1.56 14.73
N ALA A 51 26.27 -2.05 14.30
CA ALA A 51 26.36 -3.21 13.43
C ALA A 51 25.79 -4.48 14.10
N GLN A 52 26.06 -4.68 15.39
CA GLN A 52 25.48 -5.78 16.19
C GLN A 52 23.96 -5.65 16.29
N LEU A 53 23.44 -4.44 16.53
CA LEU A 53 22.00 -4.20 16.57
C LEU A 53 21.32 -4.51 15.22
N LEU A 54 21.86 -3.98 14.13
CA LEU A 54 21.33 -4.25 12.79
C LEU A 54 21.43 -5.74 12.43
N SER A 55 22.48 -6.41 12.86
CA SER A 55 22.68 -7.84 12.63
C SER A 55 21.60 -8.68 13.33
N LEU A 56 21.34 -8.39 14.60
CA LEU A 56 20.32 -9.09 15.38
C LEU A 56 18.92 -8.82 14.82
N ALA A 57 18.63 -7.58 14.43
CA ALA A 57 17.39 -7.21 13.82
C ALA A 57 17.19 -7.88 12.44
N ALA A 58 18.23 -7.91 11.61
CA ALA A 58 18.19 -8.50 10.27
C ALA A 58 17.82 -9.99 10.30
N THR A 59 18.26 -10.74 11.31
CA THR A 59 17.89 -12.16 11.48
C THR A 59 16.42 -12.38 11.80
N GLN A 60 15.69 -11.33 12.20
CA GLN A 60 14.26 -11.37 12.51
C GLN A 60 13.39 -10.89 11.35
N SER A 61 13.98 -10.67 10.18
CA SER A 61 13.24 -10.32 8.96
C SER A 61 12.23 -11.41 8.61
N ALA A 62 10.95 -11.05 8.57
CA ALA A 62 9.86 -11.97 8.31
C ALA A 62 8.70 -11.24 7.61
N GLY A 63 7.72 -12.02 7.16
CA GLY A 63 6.51 -11.50 6.54
C GLY A 63 6.42 -11.86 5.06
N MET A 64 5.29 -12.44 4.67
CA MET A 64 5.07 -12.90 3.31
C MET A 64 3.87 -12.20 2.68
N PHE A 65 3.99 -11.92 1.39
CA PHE A 65 3.03 -11.14 0.64
C PHE A 65 1.66 -11.82 0.48
N PHE A 66 1.59 -13.15 0.64
CA PHE A 66 0.31 -13.88 0.57
C PHE A 66 -0.71 -13.45 1.64
N GLN A 67 -0.26 -12.79 2.70
CA GLN A 67 -1.14 -12.21 3.74
C GLN A 67 -1.89 -10.95 3.27
N SER A 68 -1.70 -10.50 2.03
CA SER A 68 -2.49 -9.39 1.48
C SER A 68 -3.98 -9.75 1.44
N GLY A 69 -4.84 -8.88 1.97
CA GLY A 69 -6.28 -9.13 2.13
C GLY A 69 -6.66 -9.72 3.49
N THR A 70 -5.69 -9.90 4.40
CA THR A 70 -5.93 -10.38 5.77
C THR A 70 -5.32 -9.41 6.79
N ASP A 71 -5.70 -9.56 8.07
CA ASP A 71 -5.10 -8.80 9.18
C ASP A 71 -3.61 -9.14 9.40
N GLY A 72 -3.14 -10.27 8.88
CA GLY A 72 -1.72 -10.63 8.91
C GLY A 72 -0.82 -9.62 8.20
N LYS A 73 -1.31 -8.94 7.16
CA LYS A 73 -0.52 -7.94 6.44
C LYS A 73 -0.18 -6.69 7.27
N PRO A 74 -1.15 -5.97 7.88
CA PRO A 74 -0.84 -4.85 8.77
C PRO A 74 -0.08 -5.27 10.03
N LEU A 75 -0.30 -6.49 10.53
CA LEU A 75 0.45 -7.04 11.65
C LEU A 75 1.96 -7.08 11.39
N HIS A 76 2.41 -7.28 10.15
CA HIS A 76 3.85 -7.25 9.81
C HIS A 76 4.53 -5.94 10.21
N ALA A 77 3.85 -4.79 10.10
CA ALA A 77 4.42 -3.50 10.52
C ALA A 77 4.66 -3.46 12.04
N GLY A 78 3.67 -3.90 12.82
CA GLY A 78 3.80 -3.97 14.28
C GLY A 78 4.88 -4.95 14.73
N LEU A 79 4.95 -6.13 14.10
CA LEU A 79 6.00 -7.12 14.39
C LEU A 79 7.39 -6.61 14.03
N ALA A 80 7.55 -5.93 12.89
CA ALA A 80 8.82 -5.34 12.48
C ALA A 80 9.29 -4.28 13.49
N ALA A 81 8.41 -3.35 13.87
CA ALA A 81 8.70 -2.34 14.87
C ALA A 81 9.07 -2.96 16.22
N ARG A 82 8.26 -3.91 16.72
CA ARG A 82 8.53 -4.65 17.96
C ARG A 82 9.90 -5.34 17.91
N ASN A 83 10.21 -6.05 16.83
CA ASN A 83 11.43 -6.83 16.72
C ASN A 83 12.68 -5.94 16.63
N GLY A 84 12.58 -4.76 16.00
CA GLY A 84 13.69 -3.78 16.00
C GLY A 84 13.99 -3.26 17.40
N VAL A 85 12.96 -2.90 18.17
CA VAL A 85 13.11 -2.49 19.57
C VAL A 85 13.61 -3.65 20.43
N TRP A 86 13.02 -4.84 20.26
CA TRP A 86 13.42 -6.04 21.00
C TRP A 86 14.89 -6.44 20.79
N ALA A 87 15.41 -6.29 19.58
CA ALA A 87 16.82 -6.50 19.29
C ALA A 87 17.70 -5.55 20.12
N TYR A 88 17.31 -4.28 20.26
CA TYR A 88 18.02 -3.33 21.11
C TYR A 88 17.97 -3.74 22.59
N GLU A 89 16.80 -4.07 23.13
CA GLU A 89 16.63 -4.47 24.52
C GLU A 89 17.46 -5.71 24.87
N LEU A 90 17.49 -6.71 23.98
CA LEU A 90 18.33 -7.90 24.16
C LEU A 90 19.81 -7.56 24.27
N LEU A 91 20.31 -6.68 23.40
CA LEU A 91 21.72 -6.29 23.44
C LEU A 91 22.09 -5.45 24.68
N GLN A 92 21.14 -4.66 25.21
CA GLN A 92 21.40 -3.84 26.39
C GLN A 92 21.29 -4.61 27.70
N HIS A 93 20.41 -5.60 27.79
CA HIS A 93 20.08 -6.26 29.05
C HIS A 93 20.56 -7.71 29.15
N THR A 94 21.33 -8.18 28.17
CA THR A 94 21.91 -9.52 28.18
C THR A 94 23.38 -9.49 27.74
N SER A 95 24.09 -10.60 27.94
CA SER A 95 25.44 -10.79 27.41
C SER A 95 25.47 -11.36 25.98
N LEU A 96 24.37 -11.17 25.23
CA LEU A 96 24.22 -11.70 23.87
C LEU A 96 25.25 -11.06 22.94
N GLN A 97 26.01 -11.87 22.25
CA GLN A 97 26.94 -11.45 21.22
C GLN A 97 26.36 -11.79 19.83
N THR A 98 26.47 -10.87 18.90
CA THR A 98 26.00 -11.04 17.54
C THR A 98 27.07 -10.69 16.53
N SER A 99 26.87 -11.08 15.27
CA SER A 99 27.72 -10.67 14.16
C SER A 99 27.76 -9.15 14.02
N THR A 100 28.86 -8.62 13.55
CA THR A 100 29.02 -7.20 13.16
C THR A 100 28.90 -6.99 11.65
N LYS A 101 28.51 -8.04 10.90
CA LYS A 101 28.44 -8.04 9.43
C LYS A 101 27.05 -8.40 8.91
N PRO A 102 25.99 -7.58 9.22
CA PRO A 102 24.63 -7.89 8.79
C PRO A 102 24.48 -7.93 7.26
N PHE A 103 25.30 -7.18 6.56
CA PHE A 103 25.26 -7.00 5.11
C PHE A 103 26.50 -7.59 4.40
N ASP A 104 27.06 -8.64 4.96
CA ASP A 104 28.17 -9.37 4.32
C ASP A 104 27.80 -9.75 2.88
N PRO A 105 28.67 -9.50 1.88
CA PRO A 105 28.34 -9.68 0.47
C PRO A 105 28.11 -11.15 0.08
N GLU A 106 28.64 -12.11 0.84
CA GLU A 106 28.51 -13.54 0.53
C GLU A 106 27.35 -14.20 1.29
N ARG A 107 27.12 -13.80 2.55
CA ARG A 107 26.22 -14.49 3.48
C ARG A 107 25.28 -13.55 4.25
N GLY A 108 25.38 -12.24 4.04
CA GLY A 108 24.56 -11.26 4.72
C GLY A 108 23.12 -11.20 4.21
N TRP A 109 22.37 -10.32 4.82
CA TRP A 109 20.95 -10.18 4.61
C TRP A 109 20.56 -9.93 3.15
N PHE A 110 21.28 -9.04 2.43
CA PHE A 110 21.00 -8.74 1.02
C PHE A 110 21.14 -9.99 0.14
N LYS A 111 22.16 -10.81 0.42
CA LYS A 111 22.38 -12.05 -0.34
C LYS A 111 21.28 -13.07 -0.06
N THR A 112 20.89 -13.22 1.22
CA THR A 112 19.91 -14.23 1.63
C THR A 112 18.48 -13.85 1.22
N ILE A 113 18.07 -12.62 1.48
CA ILE A 113 16.67 -12.16 1.30
C ILE A 113 16.45 -11.57 -0.10
N GLY A 114 17.42 -10.84 -0.64
CA GLY A 114 17.30 -10.15 -1.93
C GLY A 114 17.95 -10.88 -3.10
N ASN A 115 18.79 -11.89 -2.81
CA ASN A 115 19.67 -12.54 -3.78
C ASN A 115 20.52 -11.56 -4.60
N ILE A 116 20.95 -10.49 -3.97
CA ILE A 116 21.80 -9.45 -4.54
C ILE A 116 23.05 -9.23 -3.70
N THR A 117 24.08 -8.65 -4.32
CA THR A 117 25.27 -8.17 -3.62
C THR A 117 25.19 -6.65 -3.53
N VAL A 118 25.31 -6.11 -2.32
CA VAL A 118 25.26 -4.67 -2.04
C VAL A 118 26.56 -4.28 -1.34
N THR A 119 27.16 -3.19 -1.79
CA THR A 119 28.35 -2.62 -1.19
C THR A 119 28.00 -1.47 -0.24
N SER A 120 28.92 -1.10 0.63
CA SER A 120 28.72 0.10 1.47
C SER A 120 28.52 1.38 0.66
N ASN A 121 29.13 1.46 -0.53
CA ASN A 121 28.99 2.60 -1.43
C ASN A 121 27.58 2.69 -2.03
N ASP A 122 26.91 1.57 -2.28
CA ASP A 122 25.53 1.55 -2.80
C ASP A 122 24.54 2.19 -1.81
N ILE A 123 24.82 2.08 -0.52
CA ILE A 123 24.03 2.72 0.54
C ILE A 123 24.51 4.16 0.75
N ALA A 124 25.82 4.37 0.93
CA ALA A 124 26.39 5.66 1.27
C ALA A 124 26.12 6.74 0.20
N SER A 125 26.20 6.38 -1.09
CA SER A 125 25.96 7.31 -2.21
C SER A 125 24.49 7.76 -2.32
N ARG A 126 23.56 7.02 -1.70
CA ARG A 126 22.12 7.33 -1.68
C ARG A 126 21.66 7.99 -0.39
N TRP A 127 22.50 7.94 0.65
CA TRP A 127 22.16 8.41 1.98
C TRP A 127 21.93 9.91 2.00
N LEU A 128 20.68 10.34 2.27
CA LEU A 128 20.24 11.74 2.32
C LEU A 128 20.60 12.56 1.05
N ALA A 129 20.63 11.90 -0.12
CA ALA A 129 20.99 12.55 -1.37
C ALA A 129 19.91 12.32 -2.46
N PRO A 130 18.81 13.08 -2.44
CA PRO A 130 18.35 14.13 -1.51
C PRO A 130 17.70 13.62 -0.22
N GLY A 131 17.50 12.32 -0.05
CA GLY A 131 16.83 11.64 1.05
C GLY A 131 15.47 11.06 0.64
N GLN A 132 15.17 9.86 1.12
CA GLN A 132 13.98 9.09 0.71
C GLN A 132 12.66 9.75 1.10
N LEU A 133 12.67 10.61 2.14
CA LEU A 133 11.48 11.37 2.54
C LEU A 133 11.19 12.57 1.62
N ILE A 134 12.17 12.96 0.78
CA ILE A 134 12.07 14.06 -0.18
C ILE A 134 11.83 13.50 -1.58
N ASP A 135 12.64 12.54 -1.99
CA ASP A 135 12.55 11.88 -3.28
C ASP A 135 12.77 10.36 -3.12
N PRO A 136 11.78 9.52 -3.40
CA PRO A 136 10.45 9.78 -4.00
C PRO A 136 9.41 10.41 -3.06
N GLY A 137 9.74 10.64 -1.79
CA GLY A 137 8.85 11.20 -0.80
C GLY A 137 7.95 10.16 -0.11
N LEU A 138 7.16 10.64 0.86
CA LEU A 138 6.15 9.81 1.53
C LEU A 138 4.78 10.02 0.90
N TRP A 139 4.13 8.92 0.60
CA TRP A 139 2.77 8.94 0.07
C TRP A 139 1.79 8.67 1.20
N MET A 140 0.98 9.67 1.47
CA MET A 140 -0.11 9.57 2.43
C MET A 140 -1.29 8.86 1.78
N LYS A 141 -1.81 7.83 2.43
CA LYS A 141 -3.08 7.21 2.03
C LYS A 141 -4.23 7.92 2.73
N VAL A 142 -5.18 8.39 1.95
CA VAL A 142 -6.44 8.94 2.48
C VAL A 142 -7.35 7.81 2.95
N HIS A 143 -7.39 6.71 2.18
CA HIS A 143 -8.24 5.55 2.45
C HIS A 143 -7.43 4.27 2.67
N PRO A 144 -7.96 3.28 3.41
CA PRO A 144 -7.23 2.06 3.80
C PRO A 144 -7.15 0.99 2.72
N TYR A 145 -7.18 1.34 1.44
CA TYR A 145 -7.06 0.37 0.34
C TYR A 145 -5.67 0.35 -0.31
N CYS A 146 -5.47 -0.59 -1.23
CA CYS A 146 -4.21 -0.78 -1.94
C CYS A 146 -3.88 0.41 -2.85
N SER A 147 -2.64 0.92 -2.78
CA SER A 147 -2.20 2.07 -3.59
C SER A 147 -2.34 1.87 -5.10
N ALA A 148 -2.33 0.62 -5.58
CA ALA A 148 -2.55 0.31 -7.00
C ALA A 148 -3.96 0.69 -7.50
N ALA A 149 -4.91 0.95 -6.60
CA ALA A 149 -6.27 1.37 -6.94
C ALA A 149 -6.48 2.89 -6.92
N ILE A 150 -5.52 3.68 -6.43
CA ILE A 150 -5.71 5.13 -6.22
C ILE A 150 -6.15 5.82 -7.51
N CYS A 151 -5.39 5.66 -8.60
CA CYS A 151 -5.73 6.31 -9.88
C CYS A 151 -7.10 5.85 -10.43
N GLY A 152 -7.45 4.57 -10.25
CA GLY A 152 -8.76 4.05 -10.65
C GLY A 152 -9.91 4.61 -9.81
N ALA A 153 -9.69 4.78 -8.50
CA ALA A 153 -10.65 5.41 -7.61
C ALA A 153 -10.88 6.88 -7.95
N GLU A 154 -9.81 7.66 -8.12
CA GLU A 154 -9.88 9.08 -8.51
C GLU A 154 -10.55 9.28 -9.88
N ALA A 155 -10.27 8.40 -10.84
CA ALA A 155 -10.95 8.41 -12.13
C ALA A 155 -12.46 8.12 -11.96
N ALA A 156 -12.82 7.14 -11.13
CA ALA A 156 -14.21 6.82 -10.83
C ALA A 156 -14.91 7.98 -10.11
N GLU A 157 -14.26 8.67 -9.18
CA GLU A 157 -14.80 9.88 -8.51
C GLU A 157 -15.09 10.98 -9.53
N THR A 158 -14.17 11.20 -10.48
CA THR A 158 -14.38 12.18 -11.55
C THR A 158 -15.61 11.83 -12.40
N VAL A 159 -15.78 10.55 -12.73
CA VAL A 159 -16.93 10.06 -13.52
C VAL A 159 -18.22 10.17 -12.70
N ALA A 160 -18.20 9.71 -11.45
CA ALA A 160 -19.34 9.79 -10.53
C ALA A 160 -19.81 11.25 -10.39
N HIS A 161 -18.90 12.18 -10.12
CA HIS A 161 -19.23 13.60 -10.02
C HIS A 161 -19.91 14.14 -11.27
N ARG A 162 -19.40 13.81 -12.46
CA ARG A 162 -20.02 14.23 -13.73
C ARG A 162 -21.43 13.68 -13.92
N ILE A 163 -21.66 12.44 -13.53
CA ILE A 163 -22.96 11.79 -13.64
C ILE A 163 -23.93 12.41 -12.63
N TYR A 164 -23.55 12.48 -11.36
CA TYR A 164 -24.41 13.01 -10.30
C TYR A 164 -24.74 14.50 -10.46
N THR A 165 -23.89 15.28 -11.09
CA THR A 165 -24.13 16.70 -11.37
C THR A 165 -24.81 16.94 -12.72
N SER A 166 -25.02 15.90 -13.55
CA SER A 166 -25.71 16.08 -14.81
C SER A 166 -27.22 16.35 -14.60
N SER A 167 -27.74 17.36 -15.27
CA SER A 167 -29.16 17.73 -15.18
C SER A 167 -30.10 16.59 -15.56
N SER A 168 -29.67 15.69 -16.46
CA SER A 168 -30.46 14.52 -16.87
C SER A 168 -30.54 13.47 -15.75
N TYR A 169 -29.45 13.24 -14.98
CA TYR A 169 -29.47 12.32 -13.89
C TYR A 169 -30.26 12.86 -12.69
N VAL A 170 -30.04 14.13 -12.32
CA VAL A 170 -30.74 14.81 -11.24
C VAL A 170 -32.24 14.82 -11.47
N SER A 171 -32.69 15.15 -12.68
CA SER A 171 -34.13 15.18 -13.02
C SER A 171 -34.77 13.79 -13.01
N LYS A 172 -34.01 12.72 -13.36
CA LYS A 172 -34.51 11.34 -13.38
C LYS A 172 -34.69 10.77 -11.97
N HIS A 173 -33.75 11.03 -11.05
CA HIS A 173 -33.70 10.33 -9.79
C HIS A 173 -34.13 11.15 -8.56
N TYR A 174 -34.12 12.48 -8.63
CA TYR A 174 -34.33 13.31 -7.43
C TYR A 174 -35.53 14.27 -7.50
N ASN A 175 -36.23 14.36 -8.58
CA ASN A 175 -37.40 15.28 -8.72
C ASN A 175 -37.09 16.73 -8.23
N VAL A 176 -35.85 17.16 -8.36
CA VAL A 176 -35.31 18.45 -7.88
C VAL A 176 -35.28 19.41 -9.08
N SER A 177 -35.65 20.67 -8.83
CA SER A 177 -35.52 21.74 -9.83
C SER A 177 -34.02 21.90 -10.19
N PRO A 178 -33.70 22.19 -11.48
CA PRO A 178 -32.32 22.44 -11.91
C PRO A 178 -31.64 23.63 -11.21
N ASP A 179 -32.39 24.45 -10.47
CA ASP A 179 -31.93 25.65 -9.78
C ASP A 179 -31.66 25.42 -8.28
N ALA A 180 -31.64 24.17 -7.79
CA ALA A 180 -31.33 23.88 -6.40
C ALA A 180 -29.84 24.12 -6.10
N GLU A 181 -29.57 24.88 -5.02
CA GLU A 181 -28.23 25.29 -4.63
C GLU A 181 -27.32 24.07 -4.34
N GLU A 182 -26.02 24.21 -4.59
CA GLU A 182 -24.95 23.21 -4.43
C GLU A 182 -24.93 22.47 -3.06
N GLN A 183 -25.54 23.05 -2.02
CA GLN A 183 -25.63 22.49 -0.67
C GLN A 183 -26.55 21.28 -0.53
N ASP A 184 -27.55 21.10 -1.41
CA ASP A 184 -28.41 19.91 -1.40
C ASP A 184 -27.77 18.70 -2.09
N GLN A 185 -26.73 18.91 -2.90
CA GLN A 185 -26.00 17.85 -3.58
C GLN A 185 -25.14 16.97 -2.61
N CYS A 186 -24.78 17.49 -1.44
CA CYS A 186 -24.01 16.74 -0.42
C CYS A 186 -24.82 15.65 0.31
N ARG A 187 -26.15 15.60 0.15
CA ARG A 187 -27.00 14.54 0.75
C ARG A 187 -26.97 13.21 -0.03
N LEU A 188 -26.35 13.17 -1.20
CA LEU A 188 -26.24 11.99 -2.06
C LEU A 188 -25.33 10.88 -1.48
N CYS A 189 -24.48 11.21 -0.47
CA CYS A 189 -23.43 10.32 0.00
C CYS A 189 -23.81 9.36 1.14
N ALA A 190 -25.05 9.35 1.62
CA ALA A 190 -25.42 8.62 2.84
C ALA A 190 -26.02 7.21 2.63
N THR A 191 -26.58 6.94 1.46
CA THR A 191 -27.19 5.64 1.12
C THR A 191 -26.77 5.24 -0.28
N PRO A 192 -26.51 3.91 -0.54
CA PRO A 192 -26.14 3.47 -1.88
C PRO A 192 -27.28 3.76 -2.86
N ASP A 193 -26.95 4.41 -3.95
CA ASP A 193 -27.91 4.59 -5.04
C ASP A 193 -27.81 3.39 -6.01
N PHE A 194 -28.56 2.34 -5.71
CA PHE A 194 -28.62 1.18 -6.57
C PHE A 194 -29.34 1.47 -7.90
N SER A 195 -30.17 2.51 -7.98
CA SER A 195 -30.82 2.90 -9.22
C SER A 195 -29.82 3.35 -10.29
N PHE A 196 -28.65 3.87 -9.85
CA PHE A 196 -27.54 4.16 -10.75
C PHE A 196 -27.10 2.93 -11.56
N TRP A 197 -27.08 1.74 -10.92
CA TRP A 197 -26.63 0.51 -11.55
C TRP A 197 -27.64 -0.08 -12.54
N GLU A 198 -28.92 0.34 -12.50
CA GLU A 198 -29.93 -0.09 -13.46
C GLU A 198 -29.62 0.41 -14.88
N ASP A 199 -28.99 1.57 -14.99
CA ASP A 199 -28.65 2.23 -16.26
C ASP A 199 -27.20 1.91 -16.73
N ILE A 200 -26.42 1.13 -15.97
CA ILE A 200 -25.04 0.79 -16.32
C ILE A 200 -24.93 -0.66 -16.80
N ASP A 201 -24.61 -0.84 -18.07
CA ASP A 201 -24.31 -2.16 -18.61
C ASP A 201 -22.91 -2.63 -18.20
N ARG A 202 -21.92 -1.73 -18.24
CA ARG A 202 -20.52 -2.07 -18.01
C ARG A 202 -19.70 -0.86 -17.57
N VAL A 203 -18.74 -1.12 -16.65
CA VAL A 203 -17.69 -0.18 -16.26
C VAL A 203 -16.35 -0.79 -16.61
N THR A 204 -15.50 -0.06 -17.33
CA THR A 204 -14.17 -0.54 -17.73
C THR A 204 -13.08 0.25 -17.00
N VAL A 205 -12.20 -0.45 -16.30
CA VAL A 205 -11.04 0.15 -15.64
C VAL A 205 -9.78 -0.21 -16.43
N HIS A 206 -9.14 0.79 -16.99
CA HIS A 206 -7.95 0.64 -17.83
C HIS A 206 -6.66 0.62 -16.99
N PHE A 207 -5.80 -0.33 -17.25
CA PHE A 207 -4.51 -0.49 -16.57
C PHE A 207 -3.36 -0.62 -17.57
N PRO A 208 -2.17 -0.10 -17.24
CA PRO A 208 -0.94 -0.61 -17.82
C PRO A 208 -0.74 -2.08 -17.44
N PRO A 209 -0.21 -2.93 -18.34
CA PRO A 209 0.01 -4.35 -18.03
C PRO A 209 0.78 -4.56 -16.71
N GLY A 210 0.19 -5.32 -15.79
CA GLY A 210 0.75 -5.66 -14.47
C GLY A 210 0.71 -4.54 -13.43
N ALA A 211 0.07 -3.39 -13.71
CA ALA A 211 -0.08 -2.32 -12.72
C ALA A 211 -1.04 -2.71 -11.57
N ASP A 212 -1.97 -3.61 -11.85
CA ASP A 212 -2.96 -4.15 -10.92
C ASP A 212 -2.50 -5.40 -10.15
N ALA A 213 -1.24 -5.84 -10.30
CA ALA A 213 -0.74 -7.09 -9.70
C ALA A 213 -0.91 -7.19 -8.16
N ALA A 214 -1.14 -6.06 -7.49
CA ALA A 214 -1.45 -6.02 -6.06
C ALA A 214 -2.95 -6.13 -5.76
N LEU A 215 -3.82 -5.94 -6.76
CA LEU A 215 -5.28 -5.97 -6.63
C LEU A 215 -5.77 -7.40 -6.93
N ARG A 216 -5.56 -8.30 -5.97
CA ARG A 216 -5.67 -9.75 -6.15
C ARG A 216 -7.10 -10.29 -6.25
N TYR A 217 -8.08 -9.53 -5.77
CA TYR A 217 -9.46 -9.96 -5.69
C TYR A 217 -10.30 -9.26 -6.76
N THR A 218 -10.87 -10.03 -7.66
CA THR A 218 -11.85 -9.54 -8.65
C THR A 218 -13.27 -9.69 -8.13
N THR A 219 -13.50 -10.66 -7.25
CA THR A 219 -14.78 -10.96 -6.61
C THR A 219 -14.60 -11.11 -5.10
N PRO A 220 -14.29 -10.01 -4.38
CA PRO A 220 -14.09 -10.07 -2.94
C PRO A 220 -15.37 -10.49 -2.23
N SER A 221 -15.23 -11.29 -1.17
CA SER A 221 -16.33 -11.75 -0.32
C SER A 221 -16.45 -10.95 0.99
N THR A 222 -15.36 -10.27 1.38
CA THR A 222 -15.28 -9.46 2.60
C THR A 222 -14.76 -8.07 2.31
N GLY A 223 -15.05 -7.11 3.17
CA GLY A 223 -14.49 -5.76 3.07
C GLY A 223 -12.95 -5.75 3.11
N ARG A 224 -12.33 -6.69 3.85
CA ARG A 224 -10.86 -6.85 3.90
C ARG A 224 -10.27 -7.23 2.55
N GLU A 225 -10.90 -8.17 1.86
CA GLU A 225 -10.51 -8.52 0.48
C GLU A 225 -10.76 -7.35 -0.46
N GLY A 226 -11.84 -6.61 -0.23
CA GLY A 226 -12.23 -5.41 -0.97
C GLY A 226 -11.15 -4.31 -0.98
N GLN A 227 -10.31 -4.21 0.07
CA GLN A 227 -9.15 -3.31 0.07
C GLN A 227 -8.15 -3.60 -1.07
N PHE A 228 -8.22 -4.78 -1.68
CA PHE A 228 -7.36 -5.25 -2.78
C PHE A 228 -8.17 -5.62 -4.03
N SER A 229 -9.32 -4.98 -4.22
CA SER A 229 -10.21 -5.12 -5.38
C SER A 229 -10.52 -3.76 -5.98
N ILE A 230 -10.15 -3.56 -7.24
CA ILE A 230 -10.56 -2.34 -7.94
C ILE A 230 -12.07 -2.34 -8.17
N GLU A 231 -12.66 -3.51 -8.40
CA GLU A 231 -14.08 -3.67 -8.61
C GLU A 231 -14.89 -3.17 -7.42
N TYR A 232 -14.47 -3.54 -6.21
CA TYR A 232 -15.15 -3.09 -4.98
C TYR A 232 -14.95 -1.61 -4.70
N ILE A 233 -13.75 -1.09 -4.95
CA ILE A 233 -13.43 0.32 -4.74
C ILE A 233 -14.20 1.19 -5.73
N VAL A 234 -14.20 0.85 -7.01
CA VAL A 234 -14.96 1.57 -8.05
C VAL A 234 -16.47 1.46 -7.78
N TYR A 235 -16.95 0.28 -7.36
CA TYR A 235 -18.34 0.12 -6.93
C TYR A 235 -18.71 1.15 -5.85
N GLN A 236 -17.89 1.24 -4.77
CA GLN A 236 -18.16 2.20 -3.68
C GLN A 236 -18.26 3.63 -4.20
N VAL A 237 -17.27 4.05 -5.00
CA VAL A 237 -17.25 5.40 -5.56
C VAL A 237 -18.48 5.70 -6.40
N LEU A 238 -18.88 4.75 -7.26
CA LEU A 238 -20.04 4.92 -8.12
C LEU A 238 -21.37 4.85 -7.35
N ALA A 239 -21.44 4.07 -6.27
CA ALA A 239 -22.66 3.92 -5.48
C ALA A 239 -22.85 5.02 -4.43
N TYR A 240 -21.75 5.59 -3.90
CA TYR A 240 -21.77 6.52 -2.78
C TYR A 240 -21.15 7.89 -3.11
N GLY A 241 -20.67 8.09 -4.31
CA GLY A 241 -19.95 9.31 -4.71
C GLY A 241 -18.50 9.38 -4.19
N ALA A 242 -18.13 8.55 -3.21
CA ALA A 242 -16.80 8.48 -2.61
C ALA A 242 -16.57 7.12 -1.95
N VAL A 243 -15.31 6.81 -1.68
CA VAL A 243 -14.94 5.60 -0.91
C VAL A 243 -15.44 5.71 0.53
N GLN A 244 -16.04 4.62 1.03
CA GLN A 244 -16.54 4.51 2.39
C GLN A 244 -15.65 3.57 3.21
N ASP A 245 -14.85 4.11 4.14
CA ASP A 245 -13.88 3.35 4.92
C ASP A 245 -14.52 2.24 5.78
N GLU A 246 -15.76 2.44 6.24
CA GLU A 246 -16.49 1.46 7.04
C GLU A 246 -16.83 0.20 6.25
N LEU A 247 -17.01 0.29 4.94
CA LEU A 247 -17.28 -0.85 4.08
C LEU A 247 -16.09 -1.82 3.96
N PHE A 248 -14.88 -1.37 4.29
CA PHE A 248 -13.72 -2.27 4.37
C PHE A 248 -13.66 -3.09 5.67
N LYS A 249 -14.58 -2.86 6.60
CA LYS A 249 -14.66 -3.57 7.89
C LYS A 249 -15.73 -4.65 7.92
N ILE A 250 -16.59 -4.70 6.90
CA ILE A 250 -17.68 -5.69 6.85
C ILE A 250 -17.16 -7.10 6.64
N ASP A 251 -17.80 -8.07 7.28
CA ASP A 251 -17.41 -9.47 7.21
C ASP A 251 -17.89 -10.16 5.94
N ILE A 252 -19.02 -9.72 5.39
CA ILE A 252 -19.63 -10.31 4.19
C ILE A 252 -20.11 -9.18 3.27
N ILE A 253 -19.72 -9.23 2.01
CA ILE A 253 -20.24 -8.37 0.94
C ILE A 253 -21.50 -9.02 0.39
N ASP A 254 -22.60 -8.29 0.40
CA ASP A 254 -23.90 -8.75 -0.06
C ASP A 254 -23.90 -9.15 -1.54
N GLN A 255 -24.84 -10.05 -1.92
CA GLN A 255 -24.92 -10.55 -3.28
C GLN A 255 -25.25 -9.43 -4.28
N GLU A 256 -26.13 -8.51 -3.92
CA GLU A 256 -26.49 -7.35 -4.75
C GLU A 256 -25.27 -6.50 -5.10
N VAL A 257 -24.40 -6.24 -4.14
CA VAL A 257 -23.12 -5.54 -4.35
C VAL A 257 -22.22 -6.34 -5.29
N ARG A 258 -22.15 -7.67 -5.13
CA ARG A 258 -21.37 -8.54 -6.03
C ARG A 258 -21.91 -8.55 -7.45
N ASP A 259 -23.22 -8.47 -7.62
CA ASP A 259 -23.86 -8.39 -8.92
C ASP A 259 -23.51 -7.06 -9.63
N CYS A 260 -23.48 -5.94 -8.89
CA CYS A 260 -22.98 -4.68 -9.40
C CYS A 260 -21.50 -4.74 -9.79
N MET A 261 -20.64 -5.30 -8.91
CA MET A 261 -19.21 -5.47 -9.19
C MET A 261 -18.94 -6.34 -10.42
N SER A 262 -19.81 -7.30 -10.74
CA SER A 262 -19.66 -8.17 -11.92
C SER A 262 -19.69 -7.42 -13.25
N ARG A 263 -20.20 -6.19 -13.25
CA ARG A 263 -20.22 -5.28 -14.41
C ARG A 263 -18.94 -4.46 -14.56
N ILE A 264 -18.00 -4.57 -13.60
CA ILE A 264 -16.73 -3.83 -13.61
C ILE A 264 -15.64 -4.76 -14.11
N GLU A 265 -15.01 -4.41 -15.23
CA GLU A 265 -13.96 -5.21 -15.84
C GLU A 265 -12.64 -4.46 -15.94
N ARG A 266 -11.52 -5.20 -15.91
CA ARG A 266 -10.16 -4.69 -16.11
C ARG A 266 -9.75 -4.86 -17.55
N VAL A 267 -9.19 -3.80 -18.15
CA VAL A 267 -8.60 -3.83 -19.49
C VAL A 267 -7.15 -3.35 -19.43
N TYR A 268 -6.27 -4.03 -20.17
CA TYR A 268 -4.82 -3.81 -20.09
C TYR A 268 -4.30 -3.21 -21.41
N ASP A 269 -4.83 -2.06 -21.77
CA ASP A 269 -4.55 -1.36 -23.04
C ASP A 269 -3.76 -0.05 -22.87
N LEU A 270 -3.47 0.35 -21.63
CA LEU A 270 -2.62 1.51 -21.38
C LEU A 270 -1.13 1.18 -21.62
N PRO A 271 -0.32 2.18 -22.03
CA PRO A 271 1.10 1.97 -22.24
C PRO A 271 1.78 1.39 -20.98
N LYS A 272 2.70 0.44 -21.20
CA LYS A 272 3.51 -0.09 -20.10
C LYS A 272 4.41 1.02 -19.56
N VAL A 273 4.26 1.34 -18.28
CA VAL A 273 5.09 2.31 -17.57
C VAL A 273 6.16 1.60 -16.75
N SER A 274 7.31 2.21 -16.59
CA SER A 274 8.36 1.68 -15.72
C SER A 274 7.89 1.70 -14.25
N GLN A 275 8.51 0.89 -13.41
CA GLN A 275 8.12 0.81 -12.00
C GLN A 275 8.38 2.14 -11.27
N SER A 276 9.41 2.90 -11.66
CA SER A 276 9.70 4.23 -11.16
C SER A 276 8.64 5.26 -11.57
N GLU A 277 8.11 5.17 -12.79
CA GLU A 277 7.05 6.07 -13.28
C GLU A 277 5.68 5.79 -12.64
N ARG A 278 5.44 4.55 -12.15
CA ARG A 278 4.22 4.23 -11.38
C ARG A 278 4.17 4.95 -10.03
N ILE A 279 5.31 5.39 -9.54
CA ILE A 279 5.47 6.04 -8.25
C ILE A 279 5.35 7.57 -8.39
N THR A 280 5.58 8.13 -9.57
CA THR A 280 5.72 9.57 -9.79
C THR A 280 4.55 10.24 -10.52
N LYS A 281 3.46 9.52 -10.82
CA LYS A 281 2.29 10.12 -11.52
C LYS A 281 1.00 9.86 -10.78
#